data_4d56a4f1ddd295e705b5683877235a30
#
_entry.id   4d56a4f1ddd295e705b5683877235a30
#
_cell.length_a   1.000
_cell.length_b   1.000
_cell.length_c   1.000
_cell.angle_alpha   90.00
_cell.angle_beta   90.00
_cell.angle_gamma   90.00
#
_symmetry.space_group_name_H-M   'P 1'
#
loop_
_entity.id
_entity.type
_entity.pdbx_description
1 polymer ?
#
loop_
_entity_poly.entity_id
_entity_poly.type
_entity_poly.pdbx_seq_one_letter_code
_entity_poly.pdbx_strand_id
1 'polypeptide(L)'
;EYRYNFSLNRVNSEYHEELTLPGVHSNLGGGYPSVTRERVLLGRPKFVRGNYYSLTGLDRARLQASSAWQQREAAEAAFRAKGLPGNGRFIKQELKLLPSNQRTTGQGSEGDVLLMLSMDRLVRGELSRVSLRVMHTKAVDGGVPFDTLNEHDRRFSIPNDLQPIASKVISAAMACQNAVLSDSERHYLHGRYIHA
;
A
#
# COMPACT_ATOMS: atom_id res chain seq x y z
N GLU A 1 -0.36 7.44 6.20
CA GLU A 1 -1.08 6.39 6.94
C GLU A 1 -2.19 7.05 7.75
N TYR A 2 -3.46 6.79 7.41
CA TYR A 2 -4.62 7.29 8.16
C TYR A 2 -5.05 6.24 9.19
N ARG A 3 -4.23 5.98 10.20
CA ARG A 3 -4.68 5.23 11.37
C ARG A 3 -5.26 6.19 12.38
N TYR A 4 -6.50 5.95 12.76
CA TYR A 4 -7.25 6.79 13.71
C TYR A 4 -6.51 7.01 15.04
N ASN A 5 -5.67 6.07 15.44
CA ASN A 5 -4.96 6.07 16.72
C ASN A 5 -3.51 6.59 16.64
N PHE A 6 -3.04 7.01 15.47
CA PHE A 6 -1.69 7.53 15.29
C PHE A 6 -1.76 8.93 14.69
N SER A 7 -1.74 9.95 15.54
CA SER A 7 -1.54 11.32 15.11
C SER A 7 -0.09 11.52 14.69
N LEU A 8 0.13 12.34 13.67
CA LEU A 8 1.47 12.79 13.31
C LEU A 8 1.94 13.77 14.38
N ASN A 9 2.77 13.30 15.30
CA ASN A 9 3.43 14.16 16.28
C ASN A 9 4.73 14.65 15.68
N ARG A 10 4.87 15.97 15.54
CA ARG A 10 6.10 16.62 15.11
C ARG A 10 6.88 17.10 16.30
N VAL A 11 8.20 16.95 16.25
CA VAL A 11 9.11 17.50 17.25
C VAL A 11 9.46 18.92 16.82
N ASN A 12 8.95 19.90 17.56
CA ASN A 12 9.29 21.31 17.35
C ASN A 12 10.33 21.73 18.38
N SER A 13 11.59 21.34 18.15
CA SER A 13 12.69 21.63 19.07
C SER A 13 13.99 21.77 18.27
N GLU A 14 14.77 22.79 18.58
CA GLU A 14 16.11 23.02 18.01
C GLU A 14 17.13 21.93 18.40
N TYR A 15 16.82 21.13 19.44
CA TYR A 15 17.68 20.04 19.91
C TYR A 15 17.39 18.68 19.25
N HIS A 16 16.39 18.60 18.35
CA HIS A 16 15.96 17.34 17.75
C HIS A 16 15.88 17.48 16.23
N GLU A 17 16.28 16.44 15.56
CA GLU A 17 16.17 16.33 14.12
C GLU A 17 14.96 15.49 13.74
N GLU A 18 14.12 15.97 12.82
CA GLU A 18 13.00 15.24 12.24
C GLU A 18 13.31 14.92 10.77
N LEU A 19 13.34 13.63 10.44
CA LEU A 19 13.56 13.14 9.08
C LEU A 19 12.32 12.44 8.56
N THR A 20 11.91 12.79 7.34
CA THR A 20 10.85 12.09 6.61
C THR A 20 11.47 11.06 5.67
N LEU A 21 11.18 9.79 5.92
CA LEU A 21 11.63 8.68 5.10
C LEU A 21 10.46 8.05 4.33
N PRO A 22 10.69 7.46 3.14
CA PRO A 22 9.63 6.82 2.37
C PRO A 22 9.13 5.54 3.06
N GLY A 23 7.82 5.36 3.10
CA GLY A 23 7.20 4.16 3.66
C GLY A 23 6.17 4.46 4.75
N VAL A 24 5.46 3.43 5.18
CA VAL A 24 4.56 3.49 6.34
C VAL A 24 5.32 3.10 7.61
N HIS A 25 4.73 3.33 8.79
CA HIS A 25 5.33 3.07 10.09
C HIS A 25 6.10 1.73 10.19
N SER A 26 5.45 0.63 9.81
CA SER A 26 6.09 -0.70 9.88
C SER A 26 7.14 -0.96 8.79
N ASN A 27 7.12 -0.19 7.68
CA ASN A 27 8.21 -0.23 6.70
C ASN A 27 9.49 0.38 7.26
N LEU A 28 9.37 1.41 8.08
CA LEU A 28 10.51 2.09 8.69
C LEU A 28 11.04 1.32 9.90
N GLY A 29 10.15 0.80 10.73
CA GLY A 29 10.48 0.10 11.96
C GLY A 29 10.83 -1.38 11.82
N GLY A 30 10.80 -1.96 10.60
CA GLY A 30 11.14 -3.38 10.40
C GLY A 30 10.05 -4.36 10.86
N GLY A 31 8.80 -3.92 10.95
CA GLY A 31 7.68 -4.75 11.41
C GLY A 31 7.16 -5.76 10.38
N TYR A 32 7.69 -5.77 9.15
CA TYR A 32 7.29 -6.71 8.11
C TYR A 32 8.36 -7.77 7.85
N PRO A 33 7.96 -9.03 7.57
CA PRO A 33 8.86 -10.06 7.05
C PRO A 33 9.52 -9.63 5.73
N SER A 34 10.60 -10.32 5.34
CA SER A 34 11.30 -10.04 4.08
C SER A 34 10.38 -10.08 2.85
N VAL A 35 9.35 -10.93 2.86
CA VAL A 35 8.29 -10.98 1.86
C VAL A 35 6.97 -11.27 2.54
N THR A 36 5.96 -10.46 2.25
CA THR A 36 4.59 -10.62 2.75
C THR A 36 3.61 -10.64 1.59
N ARG A 37 2.66 -11.58 1.60
CA ARG A 37 1.52 -11.50 0.70
C ARG A 37 0.50 -10.53 1.30
N GLU A 38 0.23 -9.47 0.56
CA GLU A 38 -0.74 -8.46 0.92
C GLU A 38 -2.02 -8.66 0.09
N ARG A 39 -3.13 -8.89 0.78
CA ARG A 39 -4.45 -8.93 0.17
C ARG A 39 -5.34 -7.93 0.89
N VAL A 40 -5.62 -6.81 0.25
CA VAL A 40 -6.33 -5.69 0.86
C VAL A 40 -7.49 -5.23 0.01
N LEU A 41 -8.54 -4.77 0.68
CA LEU A 41 -9.66 -4.10 0.06
C LEU A 41 -9.30 -2.63 -0.19
N LEU A 42 -9.39 -2.19 -1.44
CA LEU A 42 -9.03 -0.85 -1.87
C LEU A 42 -10.26 0.07 -1.85
N GLY A 43 -10.54 0.61 -0.68
CA GLY A 43 -11.66 1.51 -0.47
C GLY A 43 -12.94 0.80 -0.03
N ARG A 44 -13.98 1.59 0.21
CA ARG A 44 -15.27 1.06 0.67
C ARG A 44 -16.00 0.35 -0.47
N PRO A 45 -16.59 -0.83 -0.22
CA PRO A 45 -17.49 -1.47 -1.17
C PRO A 45 -18.62 -0.53 -1.59
N LYS A 46 -19.04 -0.63 -2.85
CA LYS A 46 -20.11 0.19 -3.43
C LYS A 46 -21.35 -0.64 -3.65
N PHE A 47 -22.47 -0.16 -3.16
CA PHE A 47 -23.77 -0.80 -3.37
C PHE A 47 -24.40 -0.26 -4.64
N VAL A 48 -24.92 -1.18 -5.47
CA VAL A 48 -25.80 -0.87 -6.57
C VAL A 48 -27.17 -1.46 -6.24
N ARG A 49 -28.10 -0.58 -5.89
CA ARG A 49 -29.48 -0.98 -5.62
C ARG A 49 -30.22 -1.28 -6.92
N GLY A 50 -31.00 -2.30 -6.92
CA GLY A 50 -31.82 -2.68 -8.06
C GLY A 50 -32.17 -4.15 -8.06
N ASN A 51 -33.06 -4.50 -9.00
CA ASN A 51 -33.51 -5.86 -9.16
C ASN A 51 -32.61 -6.56 -10.18
N TYR A 52 -31.51 -7.14 -9.69
CA TYR A 52 -30.58 -7.91 -10.49
C TYR A 52 -30.86 -9.40 -10.33
N TYR A 53 -31.33 -10.06 -11.39
CA TYR A 53 -31.62 -11.50 -11.42
C TYR A 53 -30.35 -12.33 -11.62
N SER A 54 -29.53 -11.88 -12.56
CA SER A 54 -28.23 -12.49 -12.84
C SER A 54 -27.21 -11.37 -13.10
N LEU A 55 -25.91 -11.70 -13.08
CA LEU A 55 -24.86 -10.72 -13.40
C LEU A 55 -24.38 -10.87 -14.86
N THR A 56 -25.24 -11.33 -15.72
CA THR A 56 -24.99 -11.53 -17.16
C THR A 56 -26.01 -10.78 -18.03
N GLY A 57 -25.72 -10.62 -19.30
CA GLY A 57 -26.65 -10.00 -20.26
C GLY A 57 -27.05 -8.57 -19.85
N LEU A 58 -28.36 -8.32 -19.86
CA LEU A 58 -28.92 -6.98 -19.57
C LEU A 58 -28.58 -6.46 -18.20
N ASP A 59 -28.57 -7.32 -17.17
CA ASP A 59 -28.17 -6.95 -15.82
C ASP A 59 -26.73 -6.48 -15.78
N ARG A 60 -25.83 -7.12 -16.52
CA ARG A 60 -24.43 -6.73 -16.64
C ARG A 60 -24.30 -5.35 -17.28
N ALA A 61 -25.02 -5.08 -18.35
CA ALA A 61 -25.00 -3.77 -19.01
C ALA A 61 -25.49 -2.65 -18.08
N ARG A 62 -26.59 -2.88 -17.35
CA ARG A 62 -27.12 -1.94 -16.35
C ARG A 62 -26.14 -1.68 -15.21
N LEU A 63 -25.49 -2.75 -14.72
CA LEU A 63 -24.50 -2.66 -13.66
C LEU A 63 -23.28 -1.83 -14.11
N GLN A 64 -22.79 -2.07 -15.32
CA GLN A 64 -21.66 -1.33 -15.90
C GLN A 64 -21.98 0.16 -16.14
N ALA A 65 -23.22 0.50 -16.44
CA ALA A 65 -23.68 1.87 -16.58
C ALA A 65 -23.84 2.62 -15.23
N SER A 66 -23.78 1.91 -14.11
CA SER A 66 -23.97 2.52 -12.80
C SER A 66 -22.78 3.41 -12.39
N SER A 67 -23.06 4.48 -11.65
CA SER A 67 -22.03 5.36 -11.10
C SER A 67 -21.06 4.62 -10.15
N ALA A 68 -21.55 3.63 -9.43
CA ALA A 68 -20.75 2.80 -8.54
C ALA A 68 -19.71 1.96 -9.30
N TRP A 69 -20.08 1.44 -10.48
CA TRP A 69 -19.13 0.75 -11.35
C TRP A 69 -18.06 1.71 -11.85
N GLN A 70 -18.45 2.85 -12.39
CA GLN A 70 -17.51 3.86 -12.88
C GLN A 70 -16.56 4.35 -11.79
N GLN A 71 -17.05 4.54 -10.58
CA GLN A 71 -16.22 4.89 -9.42
C GLN A 71 -15.20 3.79 -9.07
N ARG A 72 -15.57 2.50 -9.20
CA ARG A 72 -14.65 1.38 -9.00
C ARG A 72 -13.55 1.37 -10.06
N GLU A 73 -13.92 1.56 -11.34
CA GLU A 73 -12.94 1.63 -12.44
C GLU A 73 -11.99 2.84 -12.29
N ALA A 74 -12.54 4.00 -11.92
CA ALA A 74 -11.74 5.20 -11.66
C ALA A 74 -10.78 5.00 -10.47
N ALA A 75 -11.23 4.32 -9.41
CA ALA A 75 -10.39 3.98 -8.28
C ALA A 75 -9.23 3.06 -8.69
N GLU A 76 -9.49 2.01 -9.50
CA GLU A 76 -8.43 1.16 -10.03
C GLU A 76 -7.40 1.98 -10.84
N ALA A 77 -7.88 2.84 -11.74
CA ALA A 77 -7.00 3.70 -12.54
C ALA A 77 -6.13 4.62 -11.65
N ALA A 78 -6.70 5.19 -10.59
CA ALA A 78 -5.97 6.02 -9.64
C ALA A 78 -4.90 5.23 -8.87
N PHE A 79 -5.17 3.97 -8.50
CA PHE A 79 -4.17 3.11 -7.88
C PHE A 79 -3.06 2.69 -8.86
N ARG A 80 -3.39 2.43 -10.13
CA ARG A 80 -2.41 2.17 -11.18
C ARG A 80 -1.48 3.36 -11.40
N ALA A 81 -2.02 4.57 -11.39
CA ALA A 81 -1.23 5.81 -11.50
C ALA A 81 -0.25 6.02 -10.33
N LYS A 82 -0.44 5.31 -9.21
CA LYS A 82 0.49 5.29 -8.06
C LYS A 82 1.50 4.13 -8.09
N GLY A 83 1.56 3.36 -9.18
CA GLY A 83 2.45 2.20 -9.32
C GLY A 83 1.91 0.89 -8.77
N LEU A 84 0.64 0.85 -8.32
CA LEU A 84 0.00 -0.37 -7.84
C LEU A 84 -0.65 -1.15 -9.01
N PRO A 85 -0.77 -2.46 -8.92
CA PRO A 85 -0.39 -3.36 -7.82
C PRO A 85 1.08 -3.81 -7.87
N GLY A 86 1.96 -3.19 -8.67
CA GLY A 86 3.32 -3.64 -8.87
C GLY A 86 3.38 -5.02 -9.55
N ASN A 87 3.92 -6.02 -8.87
CA ASN A 87 3.98 -7.41 -9.34
C ASN A 87 2.72 -8.24 -8.99
N GLY A 88 1.66 -7.59 -8.49
CA GLY A 88 0.41 -8.23 -8.12
C GLY A 88 -0.70 -8.04 -9.14
N ARG A 89 -1.94 -8.17 -8.68
CA ARG A 89 -3.14 -7.97 -9.48
C ARG A 89 -4.25 -7.27 -8.71
N PHE A 90 -5.08 -6.54 -9.42
CA PHE A 90 -6.38 -6.12 -8.91
C PHE A 90 -7.41 -7.25 -9.05
N ILE A 91 -8.28 -7.36 -8.06
CA ILE A 91 -9.38 -8.32 -8.04
C ILE A 91 -10.66 -7.52 -7.92
N LYS A 92 -11.47 -7.55 -8.97
CA LYS A 92 -12.82 -6.97 -8.99
C LYS A 92 -13.82 -8.06 -8.63
N GLN A 93 -14.58 -7.82 -7.60
CA GLN A 93 -15.59 -8.76 -7.14
C GLN A 93 -16.98 -8.11 -7.22
N GLU A 94 -17.95 -8.90 -7.57
CA GLU A 94 -19.35 -8.55 -7.66
C GLU A 94 -20.13 -9.59 -6.88
N LEU A 95 -20.69 -9.16 -5.75
CA LEU A 95 -21.46 -10.04 -4.89
C LEU A 95 -22.94 -9.62 -4.96
N LYS A 96 -23.78 -10.54 -5.40
CA LYS A 96 -25.23 -10.37 -5.36
C LYS A 96 -25.71 -10.58 -3.93
N LEU A 97 -26.44 -9.61 -3.40
CA LEU A 97 -27.03 -9.63 -2.08
C LEU A 97 -28.52 -9.95 -2.21
N LEU A 98 -28.94 -11.05 -1.62
CA LEU A 98 -30.34 -11.42 -1.58
C LEU A 98 -31.03 -10.71 -0.40
N PRO A 99 -32.27 -10.21 -0.57
CA PRO A 99 -33.06 -9.71 0.54
C PRO A 99 -33.27 -10.81 1.59
N SER A 100 -33.15 -10.48 2.86
CA SER A 100 -33.26 -11.43 3.98
C SER A 100 -34.61 -12.16 4.07
N ASN A 101 -35.64 -11.66 3.37
CA ASN A 101 -37.02 -12.14 3.44
C ASN A 101 -37.44 -12.99 2.23
N GLN A 102 -36.59 -13.20 1.24
CA GLN A 102 -36.94 -14.03 0.11
C GLN A 102 -36.63 -15.50 0.39
N ARG A 103 -37.66 -16.30 0.56
CA ARG A 103 -37.61 -17.74 0.39
C ARG A 103 -37.22 -18.01 -1.06
N THR A 104 -36.16 -18.79 -1.28
CA THR A 104 -35.72 -19.24 -2.59
C THR A 104 -36.78 -20.15 -3.21
N THR A 105 -37.77 -19.57 -3.84
CA THR A 105 -38.57 -20.27 -4.84
C THR A 105 -37.75 -20.28 -6.12
N GLY A 106 -37.46 -21.43 -6.69
CA GLY A 106 -36.53 -21.77 -7.77
C GLY A 106 -36.45 -20.89 -9.04
N GLN A 107 -36.99 -19.70 -9.03
CA GLN A 107 -36.78 -18.62 -10.00
C GLN A 107 -35.82 -17.61 -9.38
N GLY A 108 -34.79 -17.23 -10.13
CA GLY A 108 -33.72 -16.36 -9.66
C GLY A 108 -34.23 -15.15 -8.88
N SER A 109 -33.79 -15.04 -7.62
CA SER A 109 -34.21 -13.95 -6.74
C SER A 109 -33.53 -12.64 -7.12
N GLU A 110 -34.31 -11.56 -7.15
CA GLU A 110 -33.79 -10.19 -7.32
C GLU A 110 -32.96 -9.76 -6.11
N GLY A 111 -31.95 -8.94 -6.34
CA GLY A 111 -31.14 -8.44 -5.25
C GLY A 111 -30.25 -7.28 -5.64
N ASP A 112 -29.70 -6.62 -4.63
CA ASP A 112 -28.69 -5.59 -4.79
C ASP A 112 -27.34 -6.22 -5.15
N VAL A 113 -26.42 -5.43 -5.70
CA VAL A 113 -25.07 -5.87 -6.03
C VAL A 113 -24.06 -5.05 -5.22
N LEU A 114 -23.12 -5.75 -4.59
CA LEU A 114 -21.98 -5.15 -3.91
C LEU A 114 -20.76 -5.25 -4.83
N LEU A 115 -20.18 -4.10 -5.16
CA LEU A 115 -18.96 -3.99 -5.95
C LEU A 115 -17.76 -3.76 -5.04
N MET A 116 -16.74 -4.59 -5.19
CA MET A 116 -15.50 -4.51 -4.42
C MET A 116 -14.30 -4.43 -5.36
N LEU A 117 -13.29 -3.71 -4.94
CA LEU A 117 -11.96 -3.68 -5.54
C LEU A 117 -10.95 -4.08 -4.47
N SER A 118 -10.23 -5.16 -4.73
CA SER A 118 -9.15 -5.64 -3.86
C SER A 118 -7.85 -5.72 -4.65
N MET A 119 -6.73 -5.77 -3.93
CA MET A 119 -5.42 -6.00 -4.47
C MET A 119 -4.81 -7.23 -3.81
N ASP A 120 -4.11 -8.05 -4.60
CA ASP A 120 -3.35 -9.22 -4.13
C ASP A 120 -1.94 -9.14 -4.74
N ARG A 121 -0.93 -8.97 -3.89
CA ARG A 121 0.46 -8.80 -4.32
C ARG A 121 1.45 -9.31 -3.27
N LEU A 122 2.71 -9.47 -3.67
CA LEU A 122 3.82 -9.69 -2.75
C LEU A 122 4.52 -8.35 -2.49
N VAL A 123 4.75 -8.03 -1.23
CA VAL A 123 5.45 -6.82 -0.79
C VAL A 123 6.69 -7.23 -0.01
N ARG A 124 7.77 -6.53 -0.26
CA ARG A 124 9.09 -6.79 0.35
C ARG A 124 9.31 -5.87 1.54
N GLY A 125 9.84 -6.44 2.64
CA GLY A 125 10.06 -5.72 3.90
C GLY A 125 11.41 -5.00 4.01
N GLU A 126 12.30 -5.14 3.01
CA GLU A 126 13.68 -4.66 3.12
C GLU A 126 13.84 -3.13 3.08
N LEU A 127 12.76 -2.38 2.86
CA LEU A 127 12.81 -0.91 2.96
C LEU A 127 13.24 -0.45 4.36
N SER A 128 12.92 -1.22 5.41
CA SER A 128 13.38 -0.97 6.78
C SER A 128 14.90 -0.94 6.94
N ARG A 129 15.64 -1.60 6.04
CA ARG A 129 17.11 -1.61 6.08
C ARG A 129 17.70 -0.26 5.66
N VAL A 130 16.96 0.53 4.89
CA VAL A 130 17.35 1.90 4.53
C VAL A 130 17.24 2.81 5.76
N SER A 131 16.11 2.75 6.48
CA SER A 131 15.93 3.49 7.74
C SER A 131 16.91 3.03 8.83
N LEU A 132 17.16 1.72 8.95
CA LEU A 132 18.17 1.19 9.85
C LEU A 132 19.56 1.81 9.55
N ARG A 133 19.94 1.90 8.28
CA ARG A 133 21.21 2.49 7.86
C ARG A 133 21.31 3.95 8.27
N VAL A 134 20.27 4.74 8.02
CA VAL A 134 20.20 6.15 8.44
C VAL A 134 20.35 6.29 9.95
N MET A 135 19.55 5.55 10.71
CA MET A 135 19.56 5.63 12.18
C MET A 135 20.88 5.14 12.78
N HIS A 136 21.44 4.04 12.25
CA HIS A 136 22.72 3.52 12.70
C HIS A 136 23.85 4.55 12.48
N THR A 137 23.95 5.11 11.27
CA THR A 137 25.00 6.10 10.96
C THR A 137 24.87 7.32 11.85
N LYS A 138 23.66 7.89 11.99
CA LYS A 138 23.44 9.04 12.88
C LYS A 138 23.75 8.74 14.34
N ALA A 139 23.47 7.54 14.82
CA ALA A 139 23.79 7.15 16.19
C ALA A 139 25.31 7.03 16.42
N VAL A 140 26.04 6.44 15.46
CA VAL A 140 27.51 6.36 15.49
C VAL A 140 28.12 7.76 15.45
N ASP A 141 27.65 8.63 14.56
CA ASP A 141 28.11 10.02 14.46
C ASP A 141 27.82 10.80 15.76
N GLY A 142 26.73 10.46 16.44
CA GLY A 142 26.38 10.97 17.77
C GLY A 142 27.13 10.34 18.93
N GLY A 143 28.11 9.47 18.66
CA GLY A 143 28.99 8.86 19.68
C GLY A 143 28.45 7.57 20.31
N VAL A 144 27.39 6.96 19.76
CA VAL A 144 26.89 5.65 20.23
C VAL A 144 27.86 4.56 19.75
N PRO A 145 28.42 3.71 20.63
CA PRO A 145 29.43 2.70 20.24
C PRO A 145 28.80 1.45 19.62
N PHE A 146 28.14 1.60 18.48
CA PHE A 146 27.64 0.48 17.71
C PHE A 146 28.73 -0.15 16.85
N ASP A 147 28.69 -1.48 16.73
CA ASP A 147 29.48 -2.20 15.75
C ASP A 147 29.05 -1.82 14.32
N THR A 148 30.00 -1.95 13.38
CA THR A 148 29.72 -1.73 11.96
C THR A 148 28.68 -2.74 11.43
N LEU A 149 27.71 -2.25 10.65
CA LEU A 149 26.73 -3.13 10.02
C LEU A 149 27.41 -3.99 8.95
N ASN A 150 27.30 -5.30 9.08
CA ASN A 150 27.79 -6.23 8.07
C ASN A 150 26.89 -6.21 6.82
N GLU A 151 27.35 -5.61 5.75
CA GLU A 151 26.59 -5.46 4.50
C GLU A 151 26.34 -6.79 3.76
N HIS A 152 27.12 -7.82 4.05
CA HIS A 152 26.96 -9.17 3.50
C HIS A 152 25.93 -10.01 4.28
N ASP A 153 25.55 -9.58 5.48
CA ASP A 153 24.51 -10.26 6.24
C ASP A 153 23.13 -9.93 5.64
N ARG A 154 22.40 -11.00 5.27
CA ARG A 154 21.05 -10.88 4.69
C ARG A 154 20.06 -10.11 5.56
N ARG A 155 20.31 -9.99 6.85
CA ARG A 155 19.46 -9.21 7.77
C ARG A 155 19.62 -7.72 7.54
N PHE A 156 20.80 -7.27 7.10
CA PHE A 156 21.15 -5.85 7.01
C PHE A 156 21.42 -5.39 5.56
N SER A 157 21.70 -6.31 4.64
CA SER A 157 22.01 -5.97 3.25
C SER A 157 20.82 -5.35 2.54
N ILE A 158 21.04 -4.23 1.87
CA ILE A 158 20.04 -3.58 1.02
C ILE A 158 20.07 -4.27 -0.34
N PRO A 159 18.93 -4.74 -0.88
CA PRO A 159 18.86 -5.38 -2.18
C PRO A 159 19.40 -4.50 -3.31
N ASN A 160 20.06 -5.09 -4.30
CA ASN A 160 20.67 -4.34 -5.41
C ASN A 160 19.67 -3.46 -6.17
N ASP A 161 18.45 -3.94 -6.34
CA ASP A 161 17.38 -3.20 -7.03
C ASP A 161 16.85 -2.01 -6.21
N LEU A 162 17.07 -1.99 -4.89
CA LEU A 162 16.73 -0.87 -4.01
C LEU A 162 17.90 0.11 -3.80
N GLN A 163 19.15 -0.30 -4.07
CA GLN A 163 20.35 0.49 -3.81
C GLN A 163 20.32 1.92 -4.37
N PRO A 164 19.89 2.17 -5.63
CA PRO A 164 19.87 3.54 -6.16
C PRO A 164 18.98 4.49 -5.34
N ILE A 165 17.82 4.01 -4.92
CA ILE A 165 16.88 4.79 -4.10
C ILE A 165 17.41 4.91 -2.67
N ALA A 166 17.95 3.82 -2.13
CA ALA A 166 18.55 3.82 -0.80
C ALA A 166 19.68 4.84 -0.67
N SER A 167 20.58 4.89 -1.65
CA SER A 167 21.68 5.86 -1.66
C SER A 167 21.17 7.30 -1.64
N LYS A 168 20.14 7.64 -2.42
CA LYS A 168 19.52 8.96 -2.39
C LYS A 168 18.92 9.30 -1.03
N VAL A 169 18.18 8.34 -0.46
CA VAL A 169 17.51 8.54 0.85
C VAL A 169 18.53 8.71 1.96
N ILE A 170 19.56 7.86 2.00
CA ILE A 170 20.62 7.92 3.01
C ILE A 170 21.40 9.23 2.88
N SER A 171 21.84 9.60 1.67
CA SER A 171 22.60 10.84 1.46
C SER A 171 21.80 12.09 1.85
N ALA A 172 20.52 12.15 1.50
CA ALA A 172 19.67 13.26 1.89
C ALA A 172 19.48 13.32 3.42
N ALA A 173 19.22 12.17 4.05
CA ALA A 173 19.06 12.08 5.49
C ALA A 173 20.33 12.48 6.26
N MET A 174 21.51 12.12 5.78
CA MET A 174 22.78 12.53 6.37
C MET A 174 23.04 14.03 6.22
N ALA A 175 22.48 14.66 5.18
CA ALA A 175 22.50 16.12 5.00
C ALA A 175 21.33 16.84 5.72
N CYS A 176 20.58 16.15 6.60
CA CYS A 176 19.40 16.67 7.29
C CYS A 176 18.32 17.18 6.33
N GLN A 177 18.16 16.53 5.18
CA GLN A 177 17.21 16.89 4.13
C GLN A 177 16.29 15.73 3.79
N ASN A 178 15.11 16.05 3.25
CA ASN A 178 14.21 15.04 2.71
C ASN A 178 14.66 14.63 1.30
N ALA A 179 14.68 13.33 1.05
CA ALA A 179 15.04 12.81 -0.27
C ALA A 179 13.99 13.19 -1.34
N VAL A 180 14.45 13.76 -2.45
CA VAL A 180 13.61 14.04 -3.62
C VAL A 180 13.61 12.81 -4.53
N LEU A 181 12.51 12.06 -4.52
CA LEU A 181 12.30 10.89 -5.37
C LEU A 181 11.49 11.29 -6.61
N SER A 182 11.90 10.78 -7.77
CA SER A 182 11.14 10.89 -9.01
C SER A 182 9.82 10.09 -8.94
N ASP A 183 8.89 10.35 -9.86
CA ASP A 183 7.63 9.57 -9.91
C ASP A 183 7.89 8.09 -10.18
N SER A 184 8.85 7.77 -11.03
CA SER A 184 9.25 6.37 -11.30
C SER A 184 9.79 5.67 -10.04
N GLU A 185 10.61 6.34 -9.24
CA GLU A 185 11.13 5.80 -7.98
C GLU A 185 10.01 5.64 -6.94
N ARG A 186 9.09 6.60 -6.86
CA ARG A 186 7.90 6.47 -6.00
C ARG A 186 7.02 5.29 -6.42
N HIS A 187 6.72 5.16 -7.72
CA HIS A 187 5.96 4.03 -8.26
C HIS A 187 6.65 2.69 -7.99
N TYR A 188 7.97 2.65 -8.12
CA TYR A 188 8.76 1.46 -7.83
C TYR A 188 8.64 1.04 -6.37
N LEU A 189 8.80 2.00 -5.43
CA LEU A 189 8.65 1.74 -4.00
C LEU A 189 7.22 1.28 -3.65
N HIS A 190 6.21 1.99 -4.16
CA HIS A 190 4.80 1.62 -3.93
C HIS A 190 4.46 0.24 -4.49
N GLY A 191 5.00 -0.10 -5.64
CA GLY A 191 4.74 -1.38 -6.29
C GLY A 191 5.39 -2.59 -5.59
N ARG A 192 6.45 -2.39 -4.80
CA ARG A 192 7.28 -3.50 -4.28
C ARG A 192 7.57 -3.49 -2.80
N TYR A 193 7.69 -2.32 -2.18
CA TYR A 193 8.25 -2.18 -0.82
C TYR A 193 7.30 -1.50 0.18
N ILE A 194 6.38 -0.66 -0.28
CA ILE A 194 5.46 0.05 0.61
C ILE A 194 4.15 -0.71 0.71
N HIS A 195 3.77 -1.07 1.92
CA HIS A 195 2.48 -1.71 2.23
C HIS A 195 1.33 -0.71 2.09
N ALA A 196 0.15 -1.20 1.69
CA ALA A 196 -1.05 -0.38 1.51
C ALA A 196 -1.80 -0.10 2.82
#